data_4d07e81890dc82a5501aa53f8cf248d3
#
_entry.id   4d07e81890dc82a5501aa53f8cf248d3
#
_cell.length_a   1.000
_cell.length_b   1.000
_cell.length_c   1.000
_cell.angle_alpha   90.00
_cell.angle_beta   90.00
_cell.angle_gamma   90.00
#
_symmetry.space_group_name_H-M   'P 1'
#
loop_
_entity.id
_entity.type
_entity.pdbx_description
1 polymer ?
#
loop_
_entity_poly.entity_id
_entity_poly.type
_entity_poly.pdbx_seq_one_letter_code
_entity_poly.pdbx_strand_id
1 'polypeptide(L)'
;EMARRLNQEAAKAVKYGGASEEDAWKFITLNPAKLLHIDDKTGSLKKGKDADLVLWSGHPMSVYSIAEQTYVDGRLYYSLSIDRENSLRNAKERNRLIQKMLSEKKKGKDTQKIKKERSYIFHCDDESYSF
;
A
#
# COMPACT_ATOMS: atom_id res chain seq x y z
N GLU A 1 -9.67 -2.93 1.10
CA GLU A 1 -8.79 -4.06 1.40
C GLU A 1 -8.37 -4.85 0.15
N MET A 2 -9.27 -5.22 -0.76
CA MET A 2 -8.93 -5.98 -1.98
C MET A 2 -7.82 -5.33 -2.82
N ALA A 3 -7.85 -4.01 -2.99
CA ALA A 3 -6.83 -3.30 -3.76
C ALA A 3 -5.39 -3.44 -3.20
N ARG A 4 -5.24 -3.71 -1.91
CA ARG A 4 -3.94 -3.94 -1.27
C ARG A 4 -3.38 -5.34 -1.51
N ARG A 5 -4.20 -6.28 -1.97
CA ARG A 5 -3.87 -7.71 -2.04
C ARG A 5 -4.17 -8.31 -3.40
N LEU A 6 -4.09 -7.50 -4.46
CA LEU A 6 -4.37 -7.97 -5.82
C LEU A 6 -3.51 -9.18 -6.24
N ASN A 7 -2.27 -9.23 -5.79
CA ASN A 7 -1.40 -10.39 -6.01
C ASN A 7 -1.97 -11.68 -5.38
N GLN A 8 -2.63 -11.58 -4.22
CA GLN A 8 -3.26 -12.74 -3.57
C GLN A 8 -4.59 -13.10 -4.24
N GLU A 9 -5.32 -12.13 -4.79
CA GLU A 9 -6.50 -12.41 -5.61
C GLU A 9 -6.11 -13.16 -6.89
N ALA A 10 -5.00 -12.78 -7.54
CA ALA A 10 -4.43 -13.54 -8.63
C ALA A 10 -4.07 -14.98 -8.21
N ALA A 11 -3.43 -15.15 -7.05
CA ALA A 11 -3.09 -16.47 -6.50
C ALA A 11 -4.32 -17.33 -6.24
N LYS A 12 -5.45 -16.75 -5.80
CA LYS A 12 -6.72 -17.47 -5.64
C LYS A 12 -7.28 -17.95 -6.98
N ALA A 13 -7.17 -17.15 -8.03
CA ALA A 13 -7.59 -17.53 -9.38
C ALA A 13 -6.82 -18.76 -9.89
N VAL A 14 -5.52 -18.83 -9.59
CA VAL A 14 -4.70 -20.02 -9.89
C VAL A 14 -5.17 -21.22 -9.05
N LYS A 15 -5.23 -21.06 -7.73
CA LYS A 15 -5.47 -22.17 -6.81
C LYS A 15 -6.88 -22.77 -6.91
N TYR A 16 -7.88 -21.94 -7.08
CA TYR A 16 -9.28 -22.35 -7.03
C TYR A 16 -10.00 -22.24 -8.37
N GLY A 17 -9.53 -21.37 -9.27
CA GLY A 17 -10.15 -21.14 -10.57
C GLY A 17 -9.48 -21.90 -11.72
N GLY A 18 -8.35 -22.59 -11.47
CA GLY A 18 -7.64 -23.33 -12.50
C GLY A 18 -6.96 -22.45 -13.57
N ALA A 19 -6.83 -21.15 -13.32
CA ALA A 19 -6.13 -20.25 -14.22
C ALA A 19 -4.62 -20.54 -14.22
N SER A 20 -3.94 -20.29 -15.34
CA SER A 20 -2.48 -20.27 -15.36
C SER A 20 -1.95 -19.08 -14.56
N GLU A 21 -0.72 -19.18 -14.02
CA GLU A 21 -0.11 -18.05 -13.31
C GLU A 21 0.03 -16.84 -14.23
N GLU A 22 0.36 -17.05 -15.51
CA GLU A 22 0.48 -15.98 -16.49
C GLU A 22 -0.86 -15.24 -16.70
N ASP A 23 -1.96 -15.99 -16.82
CA ASP A 23 -3.28 -15.37 -17.01
C ASP A 23 -3.76 -14.69 -15.73
N ALA A 24 -3.50 -15.29 -14.58
CA ALA A 24 -3.84 -14.69 -13.30
C ALA A 24 -3.13 -13.33 -13.09
N TRP A 25 -1.88 -13.20 -13.54
CA TRP A 25 -1.18 -11.91 -13.57
C TRP A 25 -1.86 -10.90 -14.51
N LYS A 26 -2.29 -11.33 -15.69
CA LYS A 26 -3.01 -10.45 -16.62
C LYS A 26 -4.32 -9.93 -16.04
N PHE A 27 -4.99 -10.71 -15.17
CA PHE A 27 -6.23 -10.27 -14.52
C PHE A 27 -6.07 -9.02 -13.67
N ILE A 28 -4.90 -8.83 -13.07
CA ILE A 28 -4.62 -7.70 -12.18
C ILE A 28 -3.71 -6.64 -12.81
N THR A 29 -3.25 -6.83 -14.03
CA THR A 29 -2.32 -5.90 -14.71
C THR A 29 -2.84 -5.51 -16.10
N LEU A 30 -2.61 -6.37 -17.10
CA LEU A 30 -2.87 -6.05 -18.50
C LEU A 30 -4.36 -5.93 -18.82
N ASN A 31 -5.20 -6.80 -18.27
CA ASN A 31 -6.63 -6.80 -18.58
C ASN A 31 -7.34 -5.54 -18.08
N PRO A 32 -7.10 -5.06 -16.83
CA PRO A 32 -7.59 -3.75 -16.40
C PRO A 32 -7.08 -2.59 -17.28
N ALA A 33 -5.82 -2.63 -17.69
CA ALA A 33 -5.27 -1.60 -18.56
C ALA A 33 -5.97 -1.57 -19.93
N LYS A 34 -6.26 -2.75 -20.51
CA LYS A 34 -7.05 -2.86 -21.74
C LYS A 34 -8.49 -2.37 -21.56
N LEU A 35 -9.12 -2.71 -20.44
CA LEU A 35 -10.49 -2.26 -20.14
C LEU A 35 -10.57 -0.73 -20.06
N LEU A 36 -9.52 -0.10 -19.55
CA LEU A 36 -9.41 1.35 -19.43
C LEU A 36 -8.83 2.02 -20.68
N HIS A 37 -8.48 1.27 -21.73
CA HIS A 37 -7.84 1.77 -22.95
C HIS A 37 -6.52 2.52 -22.72
N ILE A 38 -5.70 2.04 -21.76
CA ILE A 38 -4.37 2.58 -21.43
C ILE A 38 -3.27 1.53 -21.53
N ASP A 39 -3.54 0.43 -22.20
CA ASP A 39 -2.61 -0.69 -22.33
C ASP A 39 -1.45 -0.41 -23.30
N ASP A 40 -1.50 0.68 -24.04
CA ASP A 40 -0.39 1.26 -24.78
C ASP A 40 0.70 1.83 -23.87
N LYS A 41 0.31 2.32 -22.69
CA LYS A 41 1.19 2.99 -21.71
C LYS A 41 1.59 2.09 -20.55
N THR A 42 0.67 1.32 -19.99
CA THR A 42 0.89 0.57 -18.76
C THR A 42 0.35 -0.88 -18.84
N GLY A 43 0.31 -1.59 -17.72
CA GLY A 43 -0.24 -2.95 -17.57
C GLY A 43 0.69 -4.07 -18.00
N SER A 44 1.87 -3.78 -18.55
CA SER A 44 2.90 -4.78 -18.88
C SER A 44 4.28 -4.17 -19.03
N LEU A 45 5.31 -4.93 -18.69
CA LEU A 45 6.70 -4.52 -18.85
C LEU A 45 7.14 -4.72 -20.32
N LYS A 46 7.09 -3.64 -21.10
CA LYS A 46 7.54 -3.61 -22.50
C LYS A 46 8.29 -2.31 -22.77
N LYS A 47 9.25 -2.36 -23.71
CA LYS A 47 9.96 -1.15 -24.16
C LYS A 47 8.96 -0.13 -24.71
N GLY A 48 9.05 1.10 -24.24
CA GLY A 48 8.18 2.20 -24.63
C GLY A 48 6.95 2.41 -23.76
N LYS A 49 6.77 1.59 -22.73
CA LYS A 49 5.74 1.79 -21.71
C LYS A 49 6.31 2.40 -20.42
N ASP A 50 5.42 2.92 -19.61
CA ASP A 50 5.74 3.45 -18.29
C ASP A 50 6.34 2.35 -17.41
N ALA A 51 7.37 2.70 -16.65
CA ALA A 51 8.08 1.75 -15.80
C ALA A 51 7.38 1.63 -14.45
N ASP A 52 6.18 1.05 -14.45
CA ASP A 52 5.39 0.73 -13.27
C ASP A 52 5.71 -0.72 -12.86
N LEU A 53 6.48 -0.87 -11.79
CA LEU A 53 6.92 -2.20 -11.35
C LEU A 53 7.10 -2.29 -9.85
N VAL A 54 6.99 -3.50 -9.33
CA VAL A 54 7.25 -3.83 -7.94
C VAL A 54 8.29 -4.92 -7.85
N LEU A 55 9.32 -4.70 -7.04
CA LEU A 55 10.30 -5.72 -6.67
C LEU A 55 9.82 -6.42 -5.40
N TRP A 56 9.81 -7.74 -5.44
CA TRP A 56 9.35 -8.60 -4.36
C TRP A 56 10.50 -9.41 -3.76
N SER A 57 10.41 -9.71 -2.46
CA SER A 57 11.39 -10.57 -1.76
C SER A 57 11.36 -12.03 -2.20
N GLY A 58 10.34 -12.45 -2.92
CA GLY A 58 10.14 -13.81 -3.43
C GLY A 58 9.01 -13.86 -4.45
N HIS A 59 8.41 -15.04 -4.64
CA HIS A 59 7.32 -15.19 -5.59
C HIS A 59 6.12 -14.31 -5.21
N PRO A 60 5.66 -13.39 -6.07
CA PRO A 60 4.68 -12.37 -5.66
C PRO A 60 3.31 -12.93 -5.29
N MET A 61 2.92 -14.13 -5.77
CA MET A 61 1.68 -14.81 -5.36
C MET A 61 1.80 -15.50 -3.99
N SER A 62 3.00 -15.55 -3.39
CA SER A 62 3.19 -16.11 -2.06
C SER A 62 2.74 -15.11 -0.99
N VAL A 63 2.02 -15.60 0.01
CA VAL A 63 1.64 -14.80 1.19
C VAL A 63 2.83 -14.36 2.06
N TYR A 64 3.98 -14.99 1.87
CA TYR A 64 5.23 -14.66 2.58
C TYR A 64 6.06 -13.60 1.87
N SER A 65 5.75 -13.29 0.61
CA SER A 65 6.49 -12.30 -0.17
C SER A 65 6.06 -10.89 0.21
N ILE A 66 7.04 -10.01 0.36
CA ILE A 66 6.85 -8.59 0.67
C ILE A 66 7.35 -7.75 -0.52
N ALA A 67 6.65 -6.66 -0.80
CA ALA A 67 7.14 -5.65 -1.73
C ALA A 67 8.35 -4.93 -1.10
N GLU A 68 9.50 -5.00 -1.75
CA GLU A 68 10.73 -4.34 -1.29
C GLU A 68 10.86 -2.94 -1.87
N GLN A 69 10.46 -2.78 -3.13
CA GLN A 69 10.49 -1.50 -3.83
C GLN A 69 9.30 -1.39 -4.78
N THR A 70 8.76 -0.19 -4.91
CA THR A 70 7.71 0.13 -5.89
C THR A 70 8.15 1.32 -6.72
N TYR A 71 8.10 1.15 -8.01
CA TYR A 71 8.38 2.19 -8.99
C TYR A 71 7.11 2.56 -9.74
N VAL A 72 6.90 3.84 -9.94
CA VAL A 72 5.84 4.40 -10.77
C VAL A 72 6.51 5.39 -11.72
N ASP A 73 6.27 5.23 -13.00
CA ASP A 73 6.88 6.07 -14.05
C ASP A 73 8.41 6.11 -13.97
N GLY A 74 9.02 4.97 -13.58
CA GLY A 74 10.45 4.84 -13.36
C GLY A 74 11.00 5.51 -12.11
N ARG A 75 10.15 6.13 -11.29
CA ARG A 75 10.54 6.78 -10.03
C ARG A 75 10.29 5.84 -8.85
N LEU A 76 11.24 5.78 -7.93
CA LEU A 76 11.10 5.02 -6.69
C LEU A 76 10.13 5.73 -5.74
N TYR A 77 8.94 5.16 -5.56
CA TYR A 77 7.91 5.69 -4.66
C TYR A 77 7.95 5.03 -3.28
N TYR A 78 8.29 3.77 -3.22
CA TYR A 78 8.39 3.02 -1.98
C TYR A 78 9.68 2.20 -1.95
N SER A 79 10.32 2.19 -0.79
CA SER A 79 11.44 1.29 -0.47
C SER A 79 11.33 0.87 0.98
N LEU A 80 11.37 -0.43 1.22
CA LEU A 80 11.30 -1.02 2.56
C LEU A 80 12.41 -0.51 3.49
N SER A 81 13.61 -0.25 2.96
CA SER A 81 14.72 0.31 3.74
C SER A 81 14.44 1.75 4.18
N ILE A 82 13.99 2.59 3.25
CA ILE A 82 13.64 3.99 3.54
C ILE A 82 12.45 4.05 4.50
N ASP A 83 11.46 3.18 4.35
CA ASP A 83 10.30 3.12 5.24
C ASP A 83 10.71 2.77 6.68
N ARG A 84 11.62 1.80 6.85
CA ARG A 84 12.18 1.45 8.16
C ARG A 84 12.92 2.62 8.81
N GLU A 85 13.76 3.32 8.04
CA GLU A 85 14.46 4.52 8.53
C GLU A 85 13.48 5.63 8.94
N ASN A 86 12.48 5.88 8.09
CA ASN A 86 11.43 6.86 8.37
C ASN A 86 10.61 6.48 9.61
N SER A 87 10.28 5.22 9.79
CA SER A 87 9.57 4.72 10.97
C SER A 87 10.36 4.96 12.25
N LEU A 88 11.66 4.68 12.24
CA LEU A 88 12.54 4.96 13.37
C LEU A 88 12.66 6.47 13.66
N ARG A 89 12.81 7.29 12.63
CA ARG A 89 12.86 8.74 12.74
C ARG A 89 11.54 9.29 13.33
N ASN A 90 10.42 8.82 12.81
CA ASN A 90 9.09 9.23 13.26
C ASN A 90 8.84 8.83 14.73
N ALA A 91 9.28 7.63 15.15
CA ALA A 91 9.19 7.20 16.53
C ALA A 91 10.02 8.09 17.47
N LYS A 92 11.25 8.45 17.08
CA LYS A 92 12.10 9.38 17.85
C LYS A 92 11.45 10.77 17.96
N GLU A 93 10.96 11.31 16.86
CA GLU A 93 10.32 12.62 16.83
C GLU A 93 9.01 12.64 17.64
N ARG A 94 8.20 11.59 17.52
CA ARG A 94 7.00 11.42 18.35
C ARG A 94 7.34 11.45 19.84
N ASN A 95 8.37 10.71 20.26
CA ASN A 95 8.81 10.70 21.64
C ASN A 95 9.30 12.08 22.09
N ARG A 96 10.08 12.78 21.26
CA ARG A 96 10.53 14.14 21.53
C ARG A 96 9.36 15.09 21.76
N LEU A 97 8.35 15.04 20.90
CA LEU A 97 7.15 15.87 21.01
C LEU A 97 6.34 15.53 22.28
N ILE A 98 6.19 14.25 22.61
CA ILE A 98 5.54 13.82 23.85
C ILE A 98 6.27 14.36 25.08
N GLN A 99 7.60 14.25 25.12
CA GLN A 99 8.39 14.77 26.25
C GLN A 99 8.27 16.31 26.37
N LYS A 100 8.30 17.02 25.25
CA LYS A 100 8.07 18.46 25.22
C LYS A 100 6.68 18.81 25.78
N MET A 101 5.64 18.11 25.30
CA MET A 101 4.27 18.34 25.79
C MET A 101 4.15 18.09 27.29
N LEU A 102 4.74 17.00 27.80
CA LEU A 102 4.73 16.68 29.23
C LEU A 102 5.46 17.74 30.06
N SER A 103 6.60 18.26 29.56
CA SER A 103 7.33 19.33 30.24
C SER A 103 6.53 20.63 30.34
N GLU A 104 5.86 21.01 29.26
CA GLU A 104 5.02 22.21 29.24
C GLU A 104 3.77 22.06 30.16
N LYS A 105 3.17 20.87 30.17
CA LYS A 105 2.08 20.53 31.10
C LYS A 105 2.51 20.65 32.56
N LYS A 106 3.72 20.17 32.90
CA LYS A 106 4.28 20.30 34.26
C LYS A 106 4.51 21.75 34.66
N LYS A 107 4.72 22.66 33.70
CA LYS A 107 4.83 24.12 33.93
C LYS A 107 3.47 24.83 34.06
N GLY A 108 2.36 24.07 34.06
CA GLY A 108 1.01 24.62 34.18
C GLY A 108 0.43 25.22 32.91
N LYS A 109 1.06 24.96 31.72
CA LYS A 109 0.50 25.41 30.45
C LYS A 109 -0.65 24.51 30.02
N ASP A 110 -1.70 25.08 29.47
CA ASP A 110 -2.80 24.34 28.89
C ASP A 110 -2.32 23.54 27.67
N THR A 111 -2.70 22.25 27.64
CA THR A 111 -2.47 21.39 26.49
C THR A 111 -3.78 21.17 25.77
N GLN A 112 -3.79 21.39 24.48
CA GLN A 112 -4.95 21.16 23.65
C GLN A 112 -5.24 19.64 23.58
N LYS A 113 -6.44 19.24 24.01
CA LYS A 113 -6.87 17.84 23.85
C LYS A 113 -7.12 17.56 22.38
N ILE A 114 -6.58 16.44 21.88
CA ILE A 114 -6.88 15.98 20.52
C ILE A 114 -8.38 15.68 20.46
N LYS A 115 -9.11 16.46 19.68
CA LYS A 115 -10.47 16.09 19.28
C LYS A 115 -10.34 14.97 18.23
N LYS A 116 -10.73 13.76 18.58
CA LYS A 116 -10.92 12.72 17.57
C LYS A 116 -12.16 13.11 16.76
N GLU A 117 -11.98 13.73 15.63
CA GLU A 117 -13.01 13.76 14.61
C GLU A 117 -13.12 12.34 14.06
N ARG A 118 -14.27 11.72 14.23
CA ARG A 118 -14.58 10.46 13.54
C ARG A 118 -14.72 10.80 12.06
N SER A 119 -13.65 10.63 11.26
CA SER A 119 -13.81 10.56 9.83
C SER A 119 -14.41 9.18 9.52
N TYR A 120 -15.61 9.16 9.02
CA TYR A 120 -16.18 7.95 8.44
C TYR A 120 -15.44 7.72 7.12
N ILE A 121 -14.49 6.80 7.12
CA ILE A 121 -13.93 6.28 5.90
C ILE A 121 -14.89 5.18 5.46
N PHE A 122 -15.66 5.43 4.41
CA PHE A 122 -16.52 4.42 3.81
C PHE A 122 -15.63 3.36 3.17
N HIS A 123 -15.64 2.15 3.72
CA HIS A 123 -15.05 0.98 3.10
C HIS A 123 -16.17 0.21 2.40
N CYS A 124 -15.92 -0.25 1.17
CA CYS A 124 -16.90 -1.01 0.39
C CYS A 124 -17.34 -2.32 1.06
N ASP A 125 -16.60 -2.78 2.07
CA ASP A 125 -16.83 -4.05 2.75
C ASP A 125 -17.44 -3.87 4.16
N ASP A 126 -17.70 -2.64 4.60
CA ASP A 126 -18.30 -2.37 5.91
C ASP A 126 -19.83 -2.37 5.81
N GLU A 127 -20.45 -3.55 5.92
CA GLU A 127 -21.89 -3.69 6.13
C GLU A 127 -22.35 -3.46 7.58
N SER A 128 -21.45 -3.08 8.47
CA SER A 128 -21.80 -2.86 9.87
C SER A 128 -22.41 -1.48 10.09
N TYR A 129 -23.69 -1.38 9.85
CA TYR A 129 -24.52 -0.28 10.34
C TYR A 129 -24.90 -0.56 11.80
N SER A 130 -24.13 -0.07 12.73
CA SER A 130 -24.63 0.14 14.08
C SER A 130 -25.14 1.59 14.19
N PHE A 131 -26.44 1.72 14.23
CA PHE A 131 -27.15 2.95 14.60
C PHE A 131 -26.95 3.26 16.09
#